data_a94eccbcca0942f7723ebc9c4bb9b555
#
_entry.id   a94eccbcca0942f7723ebc9c4bb9b555
#
_cell.length_a   1.000
_cell.length_b   1.000
_cell.length_c   1.000
_cell.angle_alpha   90.00
_cell.angle_beta   90.00
_cell.angle_gamma   90.00
#
_symmetry.space_group_name_H-M   'P 1'
#
loop_
_entity.id
_entity.type
_entity.pdbx_description
1 polymer ?
#
loop_
_entity_poly.entity_id
_entity_poly.type
_entity_poly.pdbx_seq_one_letter_code
_entity_poly.pdbx_strand_id
1 'polypeptide(L)'
;MYRWGFPAAYGGDSADQKLYYQHDVHWIDDYLPTSHPQYGYIAFFNNRVGSDFSTANVIIPPWEMYSWEYTLDSDTYGPTDYHKTFIHPTPQEMYSTGLSSVQLLPNGNTLLCSGRWGYSFELTPDDEIVWEYITPRNGVNTATQGDTLMINNNLTFRMKRIPTDYEAFDGKDLTPQGYLELEPNLDFCPDIIDNIEEISQYDLKIYPNPASGILTIEWEKGGKEVGFKVYDLMGRKIEDMTATGGRKFLNISHWENGMYIVIINDMELKRVVVAR
;
A
#
# COMPACT_ATOMS: atom_id res chain seq x y z
N MET A 1 8.00 -5.95 31.66
CA MET A 1 8.30 -6.38 30.25
C MET A 1 6.97 -6.83 29.63
N TYR A 2 6.57 -6.26 28.50
CA TYR A 2 5.34 -6.64 27.79
C TYR A 2 5.48 -8.02 27.15
N ARG A 3 4.48 -8.87 27.32
CA ARG A 3 4.37 -10.21 26.72
C ARG A 3 2.94 -10.40 26.22
N TRP A 4 2.81 -10.91 25.00
CA TRP A 4 1.49 -11.10 24.38
C TRP A 4 1.49 -12.32 23.46
N GLY A 5 0.32 -12.94 23.30
CA GLY A 5 0.02 -13.92 22.27
C GLY A 5 0.26 -15.39 22.62
N PHE A 6 0.98 -15.70 23.71
CA PHE A 6 1.09 -17.05 24.25
C PHE A 6 0.99 -17.02 25.79
N PRO A 7 -0.23 -16.86 26.33
CA PRO A 7 -0.45 -16.67 27.77
C PRO A 7 0.13 -17.74 28.65
N ALA A 8 0.15 -19.00 28.22
CA ALA A 8 0.76 -20.10 29.00
C ALA A 8 2.23 -19.85 29.38
N ALA A 9 2.95 -19.02 28.63
CA ALA A 9 4.36 -18.67 28.94
C ALA A 9 4.50 -17.66 30.10
N TYR A 10 3.37 -17.06 30.55
CA TYR A 10 3.39 -16.04 31.62
C TYR A 10 2.16 -16.09 32.54
N GLY A 11 1.63 -17.29 32.76
CA GLY A 11 0.63 -17.57 33.81
C GLY A 11 -0.82 -17.65 33.35
N GLY A 12 -1.09 -17.41 32.06
CA GLY A 12 -2.44 -17.53 31.48
C GLY A 12 -2.73 -18.93 30.92
N ASP A 13 -3.88 -19.07 30.25
CA ASP A 13 -4.32 -20.33 29.64
C ASP A 13 -3.71 -20.52 28.25
N SER A 14 -3.35 -21.76 27.92
CA SER A 14 -2.88 -22.14 26.58
C SER A 14 -4.01 -22.07 25.51
N ALA A 15 -5.27 -22.16 25.94
CA ALA A 15 -6.41 -22.00 25.04
C ALA A 15 -6.50 -20.58 24.43
N ASP A 16 -5.91 -19.58 25.12
CA ASP A 16 -5.89 -18.20 24.69
C ASP A 16 -4.71 -17.87 23.76
N GLN A 17 -4.00 -18.89 23.26
CA GLN A 17 -2.90 -18.68 22.33
C GLN A 17 -3.35 -17.96 21.06
N LYS A 18 -2.64 -16.90 20.69
CA LYS A 18 -2.87 -16.07 19.49
C LYS A 18 -1.73 -16.16 18.48
N LEU A 19 -0.49 -16.41 18.92
CA LEU A 19 0.70 -16.42 18.07
C LEU A 19 1.12 -17.86 17.72
N TYR A 20 1.31 -18.09 16.40
CA TYR A 20 1.69 -19.38 15.83
C TYR A 20 2.85 -19.19 14.86
N TYR A 21 4.09 -19.26 15.36
CA TYR A 21 5.32 -19.08 14.57
C TYR A 21 5.40 -17.74 13.87
N GLN A 22 5.08 -16.67 14.57
CA GLN A 22 5.07 -15.31 14.05
C GLN A 22 6.45 -14.86 13.56
N HIS A 23 6.43 -14.00 12.53
CA HIS A 23 7.60 -13.31 12.00
C HIS A 23 7.32 -11.82 11.84
N ASP A 24 8.40 -11.06 11.63
CA ASP A 24 8.35 -9.63 11.32
C ASP A 24 7.56 -8.78 12.34
N VAL A 25 7.75 -9.10 13.64
CA VAL A 25 7.15 -8.29 14.72
C VAL A 25 7.85 -6.95 14.80
N HIS A 26 7.12 -5.87 14.60
CA HIS A 26 7.66 -4.51 14.62
C HIS A 26 6.61 -3.48 15.02
N TRP A 27 7.09 -2.30 15.46
CA TRP A 27 6.24 -1.13 15.62
C TRP A 27 5.83 -0.58 14.25
N ILE A 28 4.58 -0.15 14.13
CA ILE A 28 4.09 0.54 12.93
C ILE A 28 4.57 2.00 13.01
N ASP A 29 5.77 2.25 12.52
CA ASP A 29 6.44 3.56 12.48
C ASP A 29 7.29 3.73 11.20
N ASP A 30 7.68 2.65 10.54
CA ASP A 30 8.49 2.65 9.33
C ASP A 30 7.81 3.41 8.18
N TYR A 31 8.41 4.54 7.77
CA TYR A 31 7.98 5.35 6.62
C TYR A 31 6.56 5.92 6.72
N LEU A 32 5.97 5.91 7.91
CA LEU A 32 4.64 6.47 8.16
C LEU A 32 4.73 7.77 8.96
N PRO A 33 3.88 8.77 8.66
CA PRO A 33 3.81 9.95 9.51
C PRO A 33 3.20 9.61 10.88
N THR A 34 3.60 10.31 11.91
CA THR A 34 3.05 10.15 13.28
C THR A 34 1.54 10.41 13.36
N SER A 35 0.95 11.03 12.33
CA SER A 35 -0.49 11.24 12.18
C SER A 35 -1.23 10.03 11.63
N HIS A 36 -0.52 8.97 11.20
CA HIS A 36 -1.17 7.77 10.70
C HIS A 36 -2.00 7.10 11.81
N PRO A 37 -3.25 6.65 11.55
CA PRO A 37 -4.16 6.15 12.59
C PRO A 37 -3.62 4.97 13.40
N GLN A 38 -2.73 4.18 12.81
CA GLN A 38 -2.13 2.99 13.43
C GLN A 38 -0.65 3.20 13.82
N TYR A 39 -0.15 4.44 13.75
CA TYR A 39 1.22 4.74 14.19
C TYR A 39 1.43 4.33 15.65
N GLY A 40 2.51 3.61 15.93
CA GLY A 40 2.81 3.13 17.27
C GLY A 40 2.05 1.86 17.69
N TYR A 41 1.27 1.24 16.79
CA TYR A 41 0.76 -0.11 17.02
C TYR A 41 1.83 -1.15 16.68
N ILE A 42 1.57 -2.42 16.94
CA ILE A 42 2.47 -3.51 16.62
C ILE A 42 1.86 -4.36 15.52
N ALA A 43 2.61 -4.58 14.45
CA ALA A 43 2.26 -5.49 13.36
C ALA A 43 3.13 -6.74 13.39
N PHE A 44 2.61 -7.85 12.87
CA PHE A 44 3.34 -9.10 12.69
C PHE A 44 2.64 -10.01 11.70
N PHE A 45 3.42 -10.93 11.10
CA PHE A 45 2.90 -12.00 10.26
C PHE A 45 2.79 -13.28 11.11
N ASN A 46 1.61 -13.89 11.17
CA ASN A 46 1.29 -15.08 11.95
C ASN A 46 1.20 -16.30 11.03
N ASN A 47 2.27 -17.10 10.98
CA ASN A 47 2.50 -18.06 9.90
C ASN A 47 1.59 -19.29 9.93
N ARG A 48 1.24 -19.79 11.10
CA ARG A 48 0.55 -21.11 11.24
C ARG A 48 -0.73 -20.97 12.06
N VAL A 49 -1.57 -20.01 11.69
CA VAL A 49 -2.86 -19.80 12.39
C VAL A 49 -3.79 -20.99 12.15
N GLY A 50 -3.78 -21.54 10.95
CA GLY A 50 -4.45 -22.79 10.59
C GLY A 50 -3.51 -23.80 9.98
N SER A 51 -4.07 -24.91 9.54
CA SER A 51 -3.32 -25.99 8.88
C SER A 51 -2.80 -25.59 7.49
N ASP A 52 -3.47 -24.64 6.83
CA ASP A 52 -3.29 -24.25 5.44
C ASP A 52 -3.45 -22.75 5.18
N PHE A 53 -3.47 -21.91 6.24
CA PHE A 53 -3.52 -20.47 6.07
C PHE A 53 -2.67 -19.74 7.12
N SER A 54 -2.27 -18.52 6.75
CA SER A 54 -1.57 -17.55 7.58
C SER A 54 -2.37 -16.25 7.65
N THR A 55 -2.06 -15.38 8.59
CA THR A 55 -2.61 -14.03 8.67
C THR A 55 -1.50 -13.04 8.97
N ALA A 56 -1.73 -11.77 8.65
CA ALA A 56 -0.99 -10.70 9.28
C ALA A 56 -1.92 -9.94 10.23
N ASN A 57 -1.38 -9.47 11.33
CA ASN A 57 -2.20 -8.93 12.40
C ASN A 57 -1.59 -7.64 12.96
N VAL A 58 -2.46 -6.79 13.45
CA VAL A 58 -2.11 -5.59 14.19
C VAL A 58 -2.71 -5.68 15.58
N ILE A 59 -1.96 -5.27 16.59
CA ILE A 59 -2.44 -5.11 17.96
C ILE A 59 -2.17 -3.70 18.47
N ILE A 60 -3.03 -3.23 19.38
CA ILE A 60 -2.83 -2.00 20.15
C ILE A 60 -2.22 -2.41 21.50
N PRO A 61 -0.93 -2.17 21.74
CA PRO A 61 -0.33 -2.49 23.04
C PRO A 61 -0.98 -1.62 24.13
N PRO A 62 -1.27 -2.18 25.33
CA PRO A 62 -1.94 -1.47 26.41
C PRO A 62 -0.97 -0.54 27.17
N TRP A 63 -0.45 0.48 26.46
CA TRP A 63 0.52 1.42 26.99
C TRP A 63 -0.15 2.50 27.85
N GLU A 64 0.33 2.65 29.08
CA GLU A 64 -0.12 3.71 29.99
C GLU A 64 0.89 4.87 29.98
N MET A 65 0.49 6.02 29.44
CA MET A 65 1.38 7.15 29.22
C MET A 65 1.91 7.77 30.53
N TYR A 66 1.13 7.74 31.60
CA TYR A 66 1.52 8.40 32.85
C TYR A 66 2.46 7.55 33.69
N SER A 67 2.30 6.24 33.69
CA SER A 67 3.16 5.31 34.43
C SER A 67 4.36 4.82 33.63
N TRP A 68 4.35 4.99 32.32
CA TRP A 68 5.35 4.44 31.40
C TRP A 68 5.40 2.90 31.47
N GLU A 69 4.28 2.28 31.67
CA GLU A 69 4.15 0.83 31.83
C GLU A 69 3.06 0.29 30.90
N TYR A 70 3.11 -1.02 30.69
CA TYR A 70 2.02 -1.74 30.03
C TYR A 70 1.06 -2.26 31.07
N THR A 71 -0.24 -2.00 30.87
CA THR A 71 -1.28 -2.42 31.80
C THR A 71 -1.45 -3.94 31.79
N LEU A 72 -1.52 -4.52 32.98
CA LEU A 72 -1.93 -5.92 33.20
C LEU A 72 -3.43 -5.95 33.48
N ASP A 73 -4.14 -6.88 32.84
CA ASP A 73 -5.46 -7.29 33.24
C ASP A 73 -5.34 -8.60 34.03
N SER A 74 -5.44 -8.49 35.37
CA SER A 74 -5.13 -9.59 36.30
C SER A 74 -3.64 -10.02 36.13
N ASP A 75 -3.38 -11.20 35.58
CA ASP A 75 -2.04 -11.76 35.42
C ASP A 75 -1.58 -11.75 33.96
N THR A 76 -2.36 -11.21 33.01
CA THR A 76 -2.05 -11.21 31.59
C THR A 76 -2.02 -9.80 31.01
N TYR A 77 -1.25 -9.63 29.93
CA TYR A 77 -1.26 -8.39 29.17
C TYR A 77 -2.33 -8.42 28.08
N GLY A 78 -3.11 -7.33 27.98
CA GLY A 78 -3.95 -7.07 26.81
C GLY A 78 -3.15 -6.78 25.53
N PRO A 79 -3.82 -6.57 24.40
CA PRO A 79 -5.28 -6.71 24.23
C PRO A 79 -5.72 -8.18 24.19
N THR A 80 -7.01 -8.43 24.38
CA THR A 80 -7.56 -9.79 24.34
C THR A 80 -7.65 -10.35 22.93
N ASP A 81 -7.64 -9.48 21.90
CA ASP A 81 -7.71 -9.87 20.50
C ASP A 81 -6.95 -8.92 19.57
N TYR A 82 -6.88 -9.27 18.30
CA TYR A 82 -6.29 -8.42 17.26
C TYR A 82 -7.12 -7.15 17.04
N HIS A 83 -6.44 -6.05 16.75
CA HIS A 83 -7.08 -4.81 16.29
C HIS A 83 -7.49 -4.92 14.82
N LYS A 84 -6.64 -5.49 13.99
CA LYS A 84 -6.89 -5.74 12.55
C LYS A 84 -6.24 -7.08 12.16
N THR A 85 -6.92 -7.80 11.30
CA THR A 85 -6.40 -9.00 10.65
C THR A 85 -6.43 -8.81 9.15
N PHE A 86 -5.33 -9.12 8.49
CA PHE A 86 -5.20 -9.18 7.03
C PHE A 86 -5.07 -10.64 6.61
N ILE A 87 -5.80 -11.01 5.59
CA ILE A 87 -5.78 -12.35 5.00
C ILE A 87 -5.97 -12.23 3.49
N HIS A 88 -5.32 -13.10 2.73
CA HIS A 88 -5.53 -13.17 1.29
C HIS A 88 -6.98 -13.58 0.97
N PRO A 89 -7.64 -13.02 -0.08
CA PRO A 89 -8.98 -13.45 -0.48
C PRO A 89 -9.11 -14.96 -0.72
N THR A 90 -8.02 -15.61 -1.16
CA THR A 90 -7.86 -17.08 -1.17
C THR A 90 -6.84 -17.43 -0.06
N PRO A 91 -7.27 -17.80 1.17
CA PRO A 91 -6.39 -17.88 2.34
C PRO A 91 -5.17 -18.79 2.16
N GLN A 92 -5.30 -19.87 1.37
CA GLN A 92 -4.24 -20.84 1.10
C GLN A 92 -3.06 -20.23 0.34
N GLU A 93 -3.28 -19.20 -0.49
CA GLU A 93 -2.22 -18.52 -1.25
C GLU A 93 -1.29 -17.68 -0.35
N MET A 94 -1.76 -17.30 0.83
CA MET A 94 -0.94 -16.61 1.83
C MET A 94 -0.23 -17.58 2.78
N TYR A 95 -0.52 -18.90 2.71
CA TYR A 95 0.04 -19.84 3.70
C TYR A 95 1.55 -19.92 3.63
N SER A 96 2.20 -19.67 4.75
CA SER A 96 3.66 -19.76 4.90
C SER A 96 4.01 -20.32 6.26
N THR A 97 4.85 -21.35 6.28
CA THR A 97 5.27 -22.00 7.52
C THR A 97 6.33 -21.25 8.31
N GLY A 98 6.86 -20.17 7.78
CA GLY A 98 7.90 -19.34 8.38
C GLY A 98 8.35 -18.25 7.41
N LEU A 99 9.26 -17.39 7.82
CA LEU A 99 9.59 -16.16 7.10
C LEU A 99 8.37 -15.23 7.04
N SER A 100 8.26 -14.41 6.00
CA SER A 100 7.09 -13.55 5.78
C SER A 100 7.17 -12.19 6.46
N SER A 101 6.42 -11.24 5.93
CA SER A 101 6.37 -9.88 6.46
C SER A 101 5.04 -9.19 6.19
N VAL A 102 4.79 -8.13 6.94
CA VAL A 102 3.70 -7.19 6.74
C VAL A 102 4.25 -5.76 6.82
N GLN A 103 3.72 -4.86 6.01
CA GLN A 103 4.03 -3.43 6.09
C GLN A 103 2.78 -2.63 5.76
N LEU A 104 2.39 -1.74 6.64
CA LEU A 104 1.36 -0.76 6.35
C LEU A 104 1.98 0.38 5.52
N LEU A 105 1.28 0.81 4.48
CA LEU A 105 1.76 1.80 3.54
C LEU A 105 1.11 3.17 3.74
N PRO A 106 1.78 4.27 3.38
CA PRO A 106 1.23 5.62 3.54
C PRO A 106 -0.08 5.89 2.79
N ASN A 107 -0.38 5.13 1.75
CA ASN A 107 -1.63 5.21 0.99
C ASN A 107 -2.80 4.47 1.64
N GLY A 108 -2.60 3.87 2.81
CA GLY A 108 -3.58 3.07 3.54
C GLY A 108 -3.61 1.59 3.17
N ASN A 109 -2.90 1.19 2.13
CA ASN A 109 -2.79 -0.22 1.73
C ASN A 109 -1.82 -0.98 2.65
N THR A 110 -1.82 -2.30 2.53
CA THR A 110 -0.94 -3.19 3.30
C THR A 110 -0.18 -4.11 2.36
N LEU A 111 1.15 -4.04 2.41
CA LEU A 111 2.04 -4.95 1.69
C LEU A 111 2.29 -6.20 2.53
N LEU A 112 2.06 -7.35 1.95
CA LEU A 112 2.20 -8.66 2.57
C LEU A 112 3.18 -9.52 1.78
N CYS A 113 3.95 -10.35 2.47
CA CYS A 113 4.88 -11.30 1.85
C CYS A 113 4.70 -12.68 2.46
N SER A 114 4.27 -13.64 1.66
CA SER A 114 4.27 -15.08 1.99
C SER A 114 5.65 -15.65 1.67
N GLY A 115 6.54 -15.65 2.66
CA GLY A 115 7.99 -15.82 2.44
C GLY A 115 8.40 -17.17 1.90
N ARG A 116 7.68 -18.27 2.20
CA ARG A 116 7.99 -19.62 1.70
C ARG A 116 7.64 -19.81 0.23
N TRP A 117 6.69 -19.03 -0.26
CA TRP A 117 6.28 -19.00 -1.67
C TRP A 117 6.97 -17.87 -2.46
N GLY A 118 7.70 -16.96 -1.77
CA GLY A 118 8.24 -15.77 -2.40
C GLY A 118 7.18 -14.91 -3.07
N TYR A 119 5.93 -15.01 -2.61
CA TYR A 119 4.79 -14.29 -3.12
C TYR A 119 4.50 -13.07 -2.24
N SER A 120 4.45 -11.92 -2.85
CA SER A 120 4.13 -10.67 -2.19
C SER A 120 2.96 -10.01 -2.89
N PHE A 121 2.07 -9.38 -2.12
CA PHE A 121 0.88 -8.72 -2.64
C PHE A 121 0.50 -7.51 -1.78
N GLU A 122 -0.23 -6.58 -2.36
CA GLU A 122 -0.73 -5.39 -1.70
C GLU A 122 -2.25 -5.42 -1.64
N LEU A 123 -2.80 -5.29 -0.43
CA LEU A 123 -4.23 -5.17 -0.17
C LEU A 123 -4.63 -3.72 0.05
N THR A 124 -5.76 -3.33 -0.51
CA THR A 124 -6.46 -2.10 -0.14
C THR A 124 -7.09 -2.22 1.26
N PRO A 125 -7.59 -1.10 1.86
CA PRO A 125 -8.38 -1.17 3.09
C PRO A 125 -9.64 -2.06 2.99
N ASP A 126 -10.16 -2.27 1.78
CA ASP A 126 -11.33 -3.11 1.47
C ASP A 126 -10.95 -4.55 1.11
N ASP A 127 -9.70 -4.95 1.40
CA ASP A 127 -9.15 -6.28 1.18
C ASP A 127 -9.08 -6.71 -0.31
N GLU A 128 -9.01 -5.74 -1.24
CA GLU A 128 -8.79 -6.00 -2.67
C GLU A 128 -7.30 -6.06 -3.00
N ILE A 129 -6.87 -7.03 -3.82
CA ILE A 129 -5.49 -7.13 -4.30
C ILE A 129 -5.30 -6.13 -5.44
N VAL A 130 -4.33 -5.21 -5.27
CA VAL A 130 -4.00 -4.18 -6.28
C VAL A 130 -2.60 -4.32 -6.84
N TRP A 131 -1.79 -5.18 -6.28
CA TRP A 131 -0.44 -5.48 -6.76
C TRP A 131 0.00 -6.86 -6.28
N GLU A 132 0.72 -7.59 -7.14
CA GLU A 132 1.26 -8.91 -6.87
C GLU A 132 2.67 -9.04 -7.44
N TYR A 133 3.50 -9.83 -6.77
CA TYR A 133 4.85 -10.11 -7.21
C TYR A 133 5.34 -11.47 -6.71
N ILE A 134 5.89 -12.25 -7.61
CA ILE A 134 6.56 -13.51 -7.29
C ILE A 134 8.06 -13.32 -7.46
N THR A 135 8.83 -13.53 -6.40
CA THR A 135 10.29 -13.42 -6.44
C THR A 135 10.86 -14.41 -7.45
N PRO A 136 11.55 -13.97 -8.52
CA PRO A 136 11.96 -14.81 -9.63
C PRO A 136 13.23 -15.61 -9.29
N ARG A 137 13.13 -16.49 -8.31
CA ARG A 137 14.22 -17.39 -7.88
C ARG A 137 13.78 -18.83 -7.95
N ASN A 138 14.67 -19.68 -8.47
CA ASN A 138 14.55 -21.13 -8.44
C ASN A 138 15.78 -21.71 -7.73
N GLY A 139 15.66 -21.87 -6.41
CA GLY A 139 16.80 -22.20 -5.54
C GLY A 139 17.83 -21.08 -5.51
N VAL A 140 19.03 -21.33 -5.97
CA VAL A 140 20.13 -20.35 -6.03
C VAL A 140 20.18 -19.57 -7.35
N ASN A 141 19.43 -19.98 -8.36
CA ASN A 141 19.42 -19.38 -9.68
C ASN A 141 18.27 -18.39 -9.84
N THR A 142 18.39 -17.50 -10.83
CA THR A 142 17.26 -16.70 -11.30
C THR A 142 16.31 -17.62 -12.08
N ALA A 143 15.01 -17.47 -11.86
CA ALA A 143 13.98 -18.20 -12.58
C ALA A 143 13.79 -17.65 -14.01
N THR A 144 13.36 -18.51 -14.92
CA THR A 144 12.86 -18.12 -16.24
C THR A 144 11.39 -17.73 -16.10
N GLN A 145 10.94 -16.71 -16.81
CA GLN A 145 9.53 -16.35 -16.80
C GLN A 145 8.66 -17.54 -17.26
N GLY A 146 7.60 -17.83 -16.50
CA GLY A 146 6.74 -18.99 -16.75
C GLY A 146 7.15 -20.26 -16.01
N ASP A 147 8.31 -20.26 -15.31
CA ASP A 147 8.67 -21.39 -14.46
C ASP A 147 7.61 -21.61 -13.37
N THR A 148 7.25 -22.88 -13.16
CA THR A 148 6.46 -23.28 -11.99
C THR A 148 7.38 -23.40 -10.78
N LEU A 149 7.32 -22.43 -9.88
CA LEU A 149 8.14 -22.41 -8.68
C LEU A 149 7.47 -23.22 -7.55
N MET A 150 8.25 -24.09 -6.95
CA MET A 150 7.79 -24.88 -5.80
C MET A 150 8.02 -24.11 -4.51
N ILE A 151 7.24 -24.43 -3.47
CA ILE A 151 7.47 -23.90 -2.12
C ILE A 151 8.93 -24.09 -1.71
N ASN A 152 9.52 -23.07 -1.12
CA ASN A 152 10.94 -22.96 -0.74
C ASN A 152 11.93 -22.74 -1.89
N ASN A 153 11.53 -22.73 -3.15
CA ASN A 153 12.45 -22.42 -4.24
C ASN A 153 12.76 -20.93 -4.35
N ASN A 154 11.78 -20.09 -4.11
CA ASN A 154 11.87 -18.64 -4.22
C ASN A 154 11.75 -17.92 -2.85
N LEU A 155 12.36 -18.50 -1.83
CA LEU A 155 12.35 -17.95 -0.47
C LEU A 155 12.63 -16.45 -0.43
N THR A 156 11.69 -15.71 0.13
CA THR A 156 11.81 -14.28 0.42
C THR A 156 11.68 -14.08 1.92
N PHE A 157 12.73 -13.55 2.58
CA PHE A 157 12.70 -13.39 4.02
C PHE A 157 11.62 -12.39 4.43
N ARG A 158 11.62 -11.23 3.79
CA ARG A 158 10.61 -10.17 3.92
C ARG A 158 10.60 -9.29 2.67
N MET A 159 9.49 -8.61 2.45
CA MET A 159 9.33 -7.56 1.44
C MET A 159 9.05 -6.23 2.14
N LYS A 160 9.73 -5.18 1.72
CA LYS A 160 9.48 -3.81 2.19
C LYS A 160 9.45 -2.86 1.00
N ARG A 161 8.52 -1.93 1.02
CA ARG A 161 8.49 -0.81 0.09
C ARG A 161 9.15 0.38 0.76
N ILE A 162 10.23 0.86 0.16
CA ILE A 162 10.99 2.00 0.66
C ILE A 162 10.60 3.21 -0.21
N PRO A 163 10.23 4.36 0.39
CA PRO A 163 9.87 5.55 -0.37
C PRO A 163 11.07 6.04 -1.20
N THR A 164 10.79 6.62 -2.36
CA THR A 164 11.83 7.06 -3.30
C THR A 164 12.63 8.28 -2.79
N ASP A 165 12.09 8.99 -1.83
CA ASP A 165 12.71 10.13 -1.13
C ASP A 165 13.47 9.70 0.16
N TYR A 166 13.67 8.41 0.37
CA TYR A 166 14.47 7.92 1.48
C TYR A 166 15.92 8.36 1.35
N GLU A 167 16.48 8.91 2.42
CA GLU A 167 17.80 9.58 2.41
C GLU A 167 18.95 8.74 1.82
N ALA A 168 18.91 7.41 1.96
CA ALA A 168 19.92 6.53 1.40
C ALA A 168 19.91 6.48 -0.14
N PHE A 169 18.88 7.02 -0.76
CA PHE A 169 18.75 7.12 -2.22
C PHE A 169 19.26 8.47 -2.77
N ASP A 170 19.70 9.37 -1.91
CA ASP A 170 20.26 10.65 -2.34
C ASP A 170 21.41 10.46 -3.34
N GLY A 171 21.28 11.06 -4.51
CA GLY A 171 22.24 10.95 -5.60
C GLY A 171 22.31 9.57 -6.27
N LYS A 172 21.36 8.67 -6.01
CA LYS A 172 21.25 7.38 -6.69
C LYS A 172 20.31 7.47 -7.90
N ASP A 173 20.68 6.77 -8.94
CA ASP A 173 19.79 6.54 -10.08
C ASP A 173 18.82 5.40 -9.72
N LEU A 174 17.53 5.72 -9.62
CA LEU A 174 16.46 4.77 -9.34
C LEU A 174 15.69 4.34 -10.59
N THR A 175 16.21 4.66 -11.78
CA THR A 175 15.62 4.23 -13.04
C THR A 175 15.55 2.69 -13.08
N PRO A 176 14.42 2.10 -13.48
CA PRO A 176 14.30 0.65 -13.65
C PRO A 176 15.36 0.09 -14.58
N GLN A 177 16.03 -0.99 -14.16
CA GLN A 177 17.14 -1.60 -14.90
C GLN A 177 16.71 -2.80 -15.78
N GLY A 178 15.39 -3.04 -15.91
CA GLY A 178 14.82 -4.13 -16.68
C GLY A 178 14.32 -5.29 -15.79
N TYR A 179 14.05 -6.41 -16.41
CA TYR A 179 13.48 -7.59 -15.77
C TYR A 179 14.53 -8.33 -14.94
N LEU A 180 14.12 -8.90 -13.82
CA LEU A 180 14.97 -9.73 -12.97
C LEU A 180 15.00 -11.19 -13.44
N GLU A 181 13.86 -11.68 -13.96
CA GLU A 181 13.70 -13.03 -14.50
C GLU A 181 14.46 -13.21 -15.83
N LEU A 182 14.80 -14.45 -16.14
CA LEU A 182 15.39 -14.84 -17.43
C LEU A 182 14.30 -14.98 -18.50
N GLU A 183 14.69 -14.72 -19.76
CA GLU A 183 13.81 -14.84 -20.93
C GLU A 183 12.44 -14.17 -20.74
N PRO A 184 12.40 -12.88 -20.35
CA PRO A 184 11.13 -12.20 -20.10
C PRO A 184 10.32 -12.15 -21.41
N ASN A 185 9.08 -12.60 -21.34
CA ASN A 185 8.14 -12.45 -22.45
C ASN A 185 7.59 -11.04 -22.44
N LEU A 186 8.07 -10.21 -23.36
CA LEU A 186 7.66 -8.82 -23.48
C LEU A 186 6.19 -8.67 -23.92
N ASP A 187 5.61 -9.74 -24.49
CA ASP A 187 4.22 -9.77 -24.91
C ASP A 187 3.28 -10.26 -23.79
N PHE A 188 3.83 -10.68 -22.63
CA PHE A 188 3.01 -11.21 -21.52
C PHE A 188 2.17 -10.11 -20.83
N CYS A 189 2.67 -8.87 -20.83
CA CYS A 189 1.94 -7.72 -20.35
C CYS A 189 1.88 -6.60 -21.41
N PRO A 190 1.45 -6.89 -22.65
CA PRO A 190 1.43 -5.86 -23.70
C PRO A 190 0.48 -4.71 -23.35
N ASP A 191 -0.57 -5.00 -22.60
CA ASP A 191 -1.66 -4.06 -22.35
C ASP A 191 -1.56 -3.34 -20.97
N ILE A 192 -0.68 -3.77 -20.07
CA ILE A 192 -0.55 -3.17 -18.73
C ILE A 192 0.51 -2.06 -18.70
N ILE A 193 1.56 -2.15 -19.51
CA ILE A 193 2.63 -1.15 -19.56
C ILE A 193 2.33 -0.07 -20.61
N ASP A 194 1.70 -0.43 -21.72
CA ASP A 194 1.29 0.53 -22.75
C ASP A 194 -0.09 1.16 -22.46
N ASN A 195 -0.89 0.63 -21.52
CA ASN A 195 -2.13 1.26 -21.07
C ASN A 195 -1.96 2.20 -19.88
N ILE A 196 -0.72 2.49 -19.48
CA ILE A 196 -0.34 3.82 -19.00
C ILE A 196 0.18 4.66 -20.21
N GLU A 197 -0.24 4.42 -21.43
CA GLU A 197 -0.73 5.56 -22.15
C GLU A 197 -1.77 6.18 -21.23
N GLU A 198 -1.51 7.39 -20.73
CA GLU A 198 -2.61 8.29 -20.44
C GLU A 198 -3.60 8.05 -21.59
N ILE A 199 -4.67 7.27 -21.33
CA ILE A 199 -5.82 7.34 -22.19
C ILE A 199 -6.37 8.72 -21.89
N SER A 200 -5.64 9.71 -22.36
CA SER A 200 -6.15 11.04 -22.58
C SER A 200 -7.18 10.85 -23.68
N GLN A 201 -8.31 10.29 -23.27
CA GLN A 201 -9.46 10.13 -24.15
C GLN A 201 -9.85 11.49 -24.74
N TYR A 202 -9.19 12.56 -24.24
CA TYR A 202 -9.54 13.95 -24.50
C TYR A 202 -8.38 14.87 -24.88
N ASP A 203 -7.12 14.38 -25.05
CA ASP A 203 -5.90 15.23 -25.19
C ASP A 203 -5.99 16.49 -24.31
N LEU A 204 -6.04 16.22 -22.98
CA LEU A 204 -6.36 17.22 -21.97
C LEU A 204 -5.17 18.11 -21.64
N LYS A 205 -5.32 19.41 -21.81
CA LYS A 205 -4.32 20.42 -21.42
C LYS A 205 -4.86 21.26 -20.28
N ILE A 206 -4.08 21.42 -19.21
CA ILE A 206 -4.41 22.29 -18.09
C ILE A 206 -3.26 23.30 -17.91
N TYR A 207 -3.59 24.58 -18.04
CA TYR A 207 -2.59 25.65 -17.95
C TYR A 207 -3.19 26.98 -17.48
N PRO A 208 -2.34 27.88 -16.94
CA PRO A 208 -0.95 27.65 -16.55
C PRO A 208 -0.86 26.69 -15.36
N ASN A 209 0.27 26.01 -15.23
CA ASN A 209 0.57 25.19 -14.07
C ASN A 209 2.06 25.39 -13.72
N PRO A 210 2.43 26.09 -12.64
CA PRO A 210 1.56 26.66 -11.59
C PRO A 210 0.61 27.75 -12.06
N ALA A 211 -0.55 27.84 -11.38
CA ALA A 211 -1.61 28.82 -11.66
C ALA A 211 -1.81 29.78 -10.48
N SER A 212 -2.23 31.03 -10.75
CA SER A 212 -2.42 32.05 -9.70
C SER A 212 -3.79 32.75 -9.71
N GLY A 213 -4.51 32.70 -10.82
CA GLY A 213 -5.79 33.43 -10.96
C GLY A 213 -6.83 32.68 -11.78
N ILE A 214 -6.53 32.43 -13.05
CA ILE A 214 -7.39 31.67 -13.96
C ILE A 214 -6.66 30.42 -14.40
N LEU A 215 -7.34 29.27 -14.26
CA LEU A 215 -6.90 27.97 -14.78
C LEU A 215 -7.72 27.67 -16.03
N THR A 216 -7.07 27.28 -17.10
CA THR A 216 -7.70 26.86 -18.34
C THR A 216 -7.60 25.35 -18.48
N ILE A 217 -8.71 24.71 -18.75
CA ILE A 217 -8.80 23.29 -19.08
C ILE A 217 -9.26 23.20 -20.54
N GLU A 218 -8.46 22.57 -21.39
CA GLU A 218 -8.74 22.32 -22.81
C GLU A 218 -8.81 20.82 -23.09
N TRP A 219 -9.72 20.40 -24.00
CA TRP A 219 -9.85 19.00 -24.44
C TRP A 219 -10.31 18.93 -25.91
N GLU A 220 -9.79 17.99 -26.68
CA GLU A 220 -10.00 17.94 -28.13
C GLU A 220 -11.30 17.33 -28.62
N LYS A 221 -11.99 16.52 -27.83
CA LYS A 221 -13.28 15.92 -28.26
C LYS A 221 -14.47 16.87 -28.03
N GLY A 222 -14.56 17.87 -28.90
CA GLY A 222 -15.67 18.82 -28.90
C GLY A 222 -17.05 18.15 -29.06
N GLY A 223 -18.06 18.66 -28.34
CA GLY A 223 -19.45 18.33 -28.49
C GLY A 223 -20.08 17.42 -27.43
N LYS A 224 -19.31 16.72 -26.62
CA LYS A 224 -19.81 16.00 -25.45
C LYS A 224 -19.61 16.82 -24.18
N GLU A 225 -20.55 16.69 -23.25
CA GLU A 225 -20.41 17.21 -21.90
C GLU A 225 -19.32 16.44 -21.15
N VAL A 226 -18.42 17.17 -20.50
CA VAL A 226 -17.30 16.62 -19.71
C VAL A 226 -17.47 17.06 -18.27
N GLY A 227 -17.43 16.12 -17.34
CA GLY A 227 -17.50 16.36 -15.92
C GLY A 227 -16.10 16.59 -15.32
N PHE A 228 -15.98 17.57 -14.43
CA PHE A 228 -14.74 17.89 -13.72
C PHE A 228 -14.99 17.94 -12.22
N LYS A 229 -14.21 17.19 -11.46
CA LYS A 229 -14.18 17.25 -9.99
C LYS A 229 -12.80 17.68 -9.54
N VAL A 230 -12.72 18.64 -8.65
CA VAL A 230 -11.45 19.13 -8.11
C VAL A 230 -11.39 18.85 -6.63
N TYR A 231 -10.27 18.29 -6.20
CA TYR A 231 -10.00 17.95 -4.81
C TYR A 231 -8.69 18.59 -4.34
N ASP A 232 -8.62 18.96 -3.07
CA ASP A 232 -7.36 19.26 -2.41
C ASP A 232 -6.65 17.96 -1.97
N LEU A 233 -5.41 18.08 -1.45
CA LEU A 233 -4.65 16.93 -0.96
C LEU A 233 -5.25 16.24 0.27
N MET A 234 -6.21 16.88 0.93
CA MET A 234 -6.97 16.29 2.05
C MET A 234 -8.19 15.49 1.57
N GLY A 235 -8.40 15.40 0.25
CA GLY A 235 -9.56 14.74 -0.34
C GLY A 235 -10.85 15.56 -0.26
N ARG A 236 -10.79 16.83 0.17
CA ARG A 236 -11.95 17.72 0.17
C ARG A 236 -12.28 18.14 -1.26
N LYS A 237 -13.54 17.92 -1.66
CA LYS A 237 -14.02 18.38 -2.96
C LYS A 237 -14.15 19.91 -2.96
N ILE A 238 -13.40 20.56 -3.86
CA ILE A 238 -13.36 22.02 -4.03
C ILE A 238 -14.34 22.45 -5.09
N GLU A 239 -14.40 21.74 -6.21
CA GLU A 239 -15.30 22.04 -7.34
C GLU A 239 -15.92 20.75 -7.91
N ASP A 240 -17.12 20.89 -8.43
CA ASP A 240 -17.83 19.82 -9.16
C ASP A 240 -18.65 20.48 -10.26
N MET A 241 -18.27 20.26 -11.52
CA MET A 241 -18.83 21.00 -12.65
C MET A 241 -18.84 20.18 -13.92
N THR A 242 -19.66 20.60 -14.87
CA THR A 242 -19.62 20.10 -16.23
C THR A 242 -19.33 21.22 -17.23
N ALA A 243 -18.80 20.89 -18.38
CA ALA A 243 -18.56 21.83 -19.47
C ALA A 243 -18.67 21.15 -20.84
N THR A 244 -19.01 21.96 -21.85
CA THR A 244 -19.05 21.58 -23.27
C THR A 244 -18.18 22.53 -24.08
N GLY A 245 -17.84 22.19 -25.31
CA GLY A 245 -17.18 23.13 -26.24
C GLY A 245 -15.66 23.10 -26.21
N GLY A 246 -15.02 22.11 -25.55
CA GLY A 246 -13.58 21.87 -25.67
C GLY A 246 -12.69 22.76 -24.80
N ARG A 247 -13.26 23.72 -24.06
CA ARG A 247 -12.49 24.60 -23.17
C ARG A 247 -13.32 25.09 -21.97
N LYS A 248 -12.69 25.14 -20.78
CA LYS A 248 -13.27 25.73 -19.57
C LYS A 248 -12.25 26.64 -18.86
N PHE A 249 -12.73 27.80 -18.44
CA PHE A 249 -11.97 28.72 -17.58
C PHE A 249 -12.48 28.61 -16.15
N LEU A 250 -11.57 28.42 -15.19
CA LEU A 250 -11.85 28.40 -13.76
C LEU A 250 -11.18 29.57 -13.08
N ASN A 251 -11.97 30.36 -12.36
CA ASN A 251 -11.41 31.37 -11.46
C ASN A 251 -10.99 30.69 -10.16
N ILE A 252 -9.68 30.53 -9.99
CA ILE A 252 -9.06 29.89 -8.83
C ILE A 252 -8.51 30.88 -7.81
N SER A 253 -8.87 32.19 -7.93
CA SER A 253 -8.35 33.23 -7.04
C SER A 253 -8.71 33.03 -5.57
N HIS A 254 -9.70 32.21 -5.27
CA HIS A 254 -10.13 31.86 -3.91
C HIS A 254 -9.52 30.55 -3.39
N TRP A 255 -8.77 29.80 -4.23
CA TRP A 255 -8.09 28.59 -3.78
C TRP A 255 -6.82 28.96 -3.01
N GLU A 256 -6.45 28.20 -2.01
CA GLU A 256 -5.20 28.37 -1.28
C GLU A 256 -3.98 27.94 -2.10
N ASN A 257 -2.78 28.41 -1.74
CA ASN A 257 -1.55 27.89 -2.34
C ASN A 257 -1.42 26.40 -1.98
N GLY A 258 -1.16 25.57 -2.99
CA GLY A 258 -1.07 24.13 -2.78
C GLY A 258 -1.27 23.33 -4.05
N MET A 259 -1.28 22.02 -3.90
CA MET A 259 -1.55 21.08 -4.99
C MET A 259 -3.02 20.66 -4.95
N TYR A 260 -3.60 20.56 -6.14
CA TYR A 260 -4.98 20.12 -6.36
C TYR A 260 -5.00 19.00 -7.39
N ILE A 261 -6.01 18.15 -7.28
CA ILE A 261 -6.26 17.03 -8.19
C ILE A 261 -7.53 17.34 -8.96
N VAL A 262 -7.44 17.38 -10.28
CA VAL A 262 -8.57 17.51 -11.20
C VAL A 262 -8.88 16.13 -11.76
N ILE A 263 -10.08 15.62 -11.51
CA ILE A 263 -10.58 14.35 -12.03
C ILE A 263 -11.59 14.66 -13.13
N ILE A 264 -11.46 14.02 -14.26
CA ILE A 264 -12.27 14.23 -15.46
C ILE A 264 -13.02 12.95 -15.78
N ASN A 265 -14.36 13.07 -15.85
CA ASN A 265 -15.30 11.96 -16.09
C ASN A 265 -15.05 10.72 -15.21
N ASP A 266 -14.53 10.92 -13.99
CA ASP A 266 -14.16 9.87 -13.03
C ASP A 266 -13.09 8.87 -13.56
N MET A 267 -12.35 9.23 -14.60
CA MET A 267 -11.36 8.37 -15.26
C MET A 267 -9.97 8.98 -15.40
N GLU A 268 -9.85 10.26 -15.70
CA GLU A 268 -8.57 10.91 -15.95
C GLU A 268 -8.22 11.86 -14.80
N LEU A 269 -6.97 11.81 -14.33
CA LEU A 269 -6.46 12.59 -13.20
C LEU A 269 -5.32 13.50 -13.65
N LYS A 270 -5.41 14.80 -13.35
CA LYS A 270 -4.32 15.76 -13.58
C LYS A 270 -4.01 16.54 -12.30
N ARG A 271 -2.74 16.87 -12.10
CA ARG A 271 -2.27 17.68 -10.96
C ARG A 271 -2.18 19.14 -11.37
N VAL A 272 -2.62 20.01 -10.47
CA VAL A 272 -2.55 21.47 -10.62
C VAL A 272 -1.89 22.06 -9.39
N VAL A 273 -0.92 22.92 -9.58
CA VAL A 273 -0.26 23.68 -8.50
C VAL A 273 -0.78 25.10 -8.53
N VAL A 274 -1.30 25.57 -7.39
CA VAL A 274 -1.66 26.97 -7.19
C VAL A 274 -0.54 27.65 -6.41
N ALA A 275 0.04 28.67 -7.00
CA ALA A 275 1.11 29.47 -6.39
C ALA A 275 0.92 30.95 -6.70
N ARG A 276 0.94 31.78 -5.65
CA ARG A 276 0.81 33.25 -5.72
C ARG A 276 1.96 33.91 -4.99
#